data_fd22eebd5c8024c4f514ed55a4a3d6e3
#
_entry.id   fd22eebd5c8024c4f514ed55a4a3d6e3
#
_cell.length_a   1.000
_cell.length_b   1.000
_cell.length_c   1.000
_cell.angle_alpha   90.00
_cell.angle_beta   90.00
_cell.angle_gamma   90.00
#
_symmetry.space_group_name_H-M   'P 1'
#
loop_
_entity.id
_entity.type
_entity.pdbx_description
1 polymer ?
#
loop_
_entity_poly.entity_id
_entity_poly.type
_entity_poly.pdbx_seq_one_letter_code
_entity_poly.pdbx_strand_id
1 'polypeptide(L)' 'MTPLLRSGQAVIVKALTENDILKKNDIVFCKVNGHYYLHKISAIKHNKRFQISNNHGHVNGWTSRNNIYGKVVKVL' A
#
# COMPACT_ATOMS: atom_id res chain seq x y z
N MET A 1 -10.59 -12.42 4.19
CA MET A 1 -9.42 -12.65 3.34
C MET A 1 -8.31 -13.18 4.20
N THR A 2 -7.65 -14.16 3.72
CA THR A 2 -6.38 -14.49 4.32
C THR A 2 -5.53 -13.24 4.23
N PRO A 3 -4.99 -12.73 5.32
CA PRO A 3 -4.13 -11.59 5.25
C PRO A 3 -2.99 -11.86 4.28
N LEU A 4 -2.72 -10.94 3.39
CA LEU A 4 -1.55 -11.02 2.53
C LEU A 4 -0.28 -10.99 3.35
N LEU A 5 -0.35 -10.31 4.51
CA LEU A 5 0.74 -10.25 5.46
C LEU A 5 0.23 -10.63 6.84
N ARG A 6 1.00 -11.44 7.54
CA ARG A 6 0.75 -11.80 8.93
C ARG A 6 1.66 -10.98 9.82
N SER A 7 1.25 -10.82 11.08
CA SER A 7 2.12 -10.25 12.10
C SER A 7 3.42 -11.05 12.16
N GLY A 8 4.55 -10.37 12.08
CA GLY A 8 5.86 -11.01 12.09
C GLY A 8 6.34 -11.58 10.77
N GLN A 9 5.51 -11.54 9.73
CA GLN A 9 5.92 -12.03 8.41
C GLN A 9 6.88 -11.04 7.74
N ALA A 10 7.99 -11.55 7.26
CA ALA A 10 8.98 -10.73 6.57
C ALA A 10 8.55 -10.50 5.12
N VAL A 11 8.80 -9.29 4.63
CA VAL A 11 8.51 -8.91 3.26
C VAL A 11 9.67 -8.13 2.68
N ILE A 12 9.76 -8.13 1.35
CA ILE A 12 10.69 -7.28 0.63
C ILE A 12 9.90 -6.13 0.03
N VAL A 13 10.29 -4.91 0.39
CA VAL A 13 9.68 -3.68 -0.11
C VAL A 13 10.68 -3.00 -1.04
N LYS A 14 10.24 -2.76 -2.27
CA LYS A 14 11.03 -2.02 -3.26
C LYS A 14 10.65 -0.56 -3.19
N ALA A 15 11.63 0.34 -3.11
CA ALA A 15 11.39 1.76 -3.18
C ALA A 15 10.76 2.12 -4.54
N LEU A 16 9.76 2.99 -4.53
CA LEU A 16 9.12 3.42 -5.77
C LEU A 16 10.01 4.39 -6.54
N THR A 17 10.00 4.23 -7.86
CA THR A 17 10.60 5.16 -8.79
C THR A 17 9.48 5.86 -9.58
N GLU A 18 9.84 6.89 -10.34
CA GLU A 18 8.88 7.61 -11.18
C GLU A 18 8.22 6.70 -12.23
N ASN A 19 8.88 5.62 -12.61
CA ASN A 19 8.40 4.70 -13.62
C ASN A 19 7.51 3.59 -13.07
N ASP A 20 7.44 3.44 -11.76
CA ASP A 20 6.63 2.40 -11.15
C ASP A 20 5.15 2.77 -11.25
N ILE A 21 4.34 1.80 -11.67
CA ILE A 21 2.90 1.94 -11.77
C ILE A 21 2.26 1.22 -10.60
N LEU A 22 1.41 1.93 -9.87
CA LEU A 22 0.65 1.35 -8.77
C LEU A 22 -0.71 0.89 -9.26
N LYS A 23 -1.12 -0.29 -8.81
CA LYS A 23 -2.38 -0.90 -9.21
C LYS A 23 -3.22 -1.24 -7.99
N LYS A 24 -4.52 -1.39 -8.21
CA LYS A 24 -5.43 -1.91 -7.19
C LYS A 24 -4.93 -3.27 -6.70
N ASN A 25 -5.00 -3.50 -5.40
CA ASN A 25 -4.52 -4.68 -4.69
C ASN A 25 -3.02 -4.76 -4.47
N ASP A 26 -2.25 -3.79 -4.95
CA ASP A 26 -0.84 -3.71 -4.57
C ASP A 26 -0.72 -3.40 -3.08
N ILE A 27 0.24 -4.06 -2.43
CA ILE A 27 0.55 -3.77 -1.03
C ILE A 27 1.70 -2.78 -1.02
N VAL A 28 1.49 -1.67 -0.33
CA VAL A 28 2.45 -0.56 -0.33
C VAL A 28 2.77 -0.13 1.09
N PHE A 29 3.99 0.38 1.28
CA PHE A 29 4.36 1.10 2.48
C PHE A 29 4.08 2.57 2.26
N CYS A 30 3.18 3.12 3.06
CA CYS A 30 2.66 4.47 2.84
C CYS A 30 2.35 5.19 4.14
N LYS A 31 2.10 6.48 4.01
CA LYS A 31 1.66 7.33 5.12
C LYS A 31 0.27 7.86 4.82
N VAL A 32 -0.65 7.68 5.75
CA VAL A 32 -2.03 8.17 5.65
C VAL A 32 -2.38 8.89 6.95
N ASN A 33 -2.82 10.14 6.86
CA ASN A 33 -3.23 10.94 8.02
C ASN A 33 -2.20 10.94 9.16
N GLY A 34 -0.91 10.99 8.81
CA GLY A 34 0.15 11.01 9.79
C GLY A 34 0.60 9.66 10.34
N HIS A 35 0.00 8.58 9.89
CA HIS A 35 0.34 7.22 10.32
C HIS A 35 0.93 6.42 9.18
N TYR A 36 1.91 5.57 9.48
CA TYR A 36 2.52 4.67 8.50
C TYR A 36 1.78 3.34 8.46
N TYR A 37 1.54 2.84 7.25
CA TYR A 37 0.86 1.58 7.03
C TYR A 37 1.57 0.74 5.97
N LEU A 38 1.48 -0.58 6.13
CA LEU A 38 1.82 -1.54 5.09
C LEU A 38 0.52 -2.25 4.72
N HIS A 39 -0.24 -1.65 3.83
CA HIS A 39 -1.59 -2.08 3.48
C HIS A 39 -1.81 -2.02 1.97
N LYS A 40 -2.96 -2.53 1.54
CA LYS A 40 -3.26 -2.60 0.10
C LYS A 40 -3.91 -1.33 -0.41
N ILE A 41 -3.73 -1.10 -1.70
CA ILE A 41 -4.47 -0.09 -2.45
C ILE A 41 -5.81 -0.70 -2.83
N SER A 42 -6.91 -0.14 -2.33
CA SER A 42 -8.26 -0.64 -2.60
C SER A 42 -8.99 0.13 -3.71
N ALA A 43 -8.54 1.34 -4.01
CA ALA A 43 -9.09 2.14 -5.11
C ALA A 43 -8.07 3.18 -5.55
N ILE A 44 -8.20 3.61 -6.80
CA ILE A 44 -7.32 4.61 -7.39
C ILE A 44 -8.19 5.66 -8.08
N LYS A 45 -7.88 6.94 -7.83
CA LYS A 45 -8.59 8.05 -8.45
C LYS A 45 -7.61 8.91 -9.23
N HIS A 46 -7.88 9.08 -10.53
CA HIS A 46 -7.07 9.92 -11.43
C HIS A 46 -5.57 9.59 -11.44
N ASN A 47 -5.19 8.36 -11.13
CA ASN A 47 -3.78 7.94 -10.99
C ASN A 47 -2.95 8.77 -10.02
N LYS A 48 -3.60 9.55 -9.15
CA LYS A 48 -2.94 10.46 -8.22
C LYS A 48 -3.31 10.21 -6.75
N ARG A 49 -4.51 9.69 -6.52
CA ARG A 49 -5.01 9.44 -5.17
C ARG A 49 -5.27 7.95 -5.01
N PHE A 50 -4.83 7.42 -3.88
CA PHE A 50 -4.89 5.99 -3.61
C PHE A 50 -5.60 5.77 -2.28
N GLN A 51 -6.64 4.95 -2.32
CA GLN A 51 -7.35 4.54 -1.11
C GLN A 51 -6.61 3.36 -0.49
N ILE A 52 -6.28 3.50 0.78
CA ILE A 52 -5.54 2.48 1.52
C ILE A 52 -6.48 1.76 2.48
N SER A 53 -6.45 0.44 2.43
CA SER A 53 -7.31 -0.41 3.26
C SER A 53 -6.52 -1.56 3.86
N ASN A 54 -6.95 -2.01 5.06
CA ASN A 54 -6.36 -3.19 5.66
C ASN A 54 -6.97 -4.47 5.07
N ASN A 55 -6.53 -5.63 5.56
CA ASN A 55 -6.98 -6.93 5.08
C ASN A 55 -8.44 -7.24 5.39
N HIS A 56 -9.04 -6.50 6.31
CA HIS A 56 -10.43 -6.71 6.73
C HIS A 56 -11.40 -5.75 6.05
N GLY A 57 -10.92 -5.02 5.05
CA GLY A 57 -11.75 -4.08 4.31
C GLY A 57 -11.93 -2.72 4.98
N HIS A 58 -11.27 -2.49 6.11
CA HIS A 58 -11.31 -1.17 6.74
C HIS A 58 -10.51 -0.17 5.94
N VAL A 59 -11.13 0.93 5.55
CA VAL A 59 -10.47 1.99 4.80
C VAL A 59 -9.75 2.90 5.77
N ASN A 60 -8.43 3.01 5.61
CA ASN A 60 -7.61 3.92 6.41
C ASN A 60 -7.68 5.36 5.90
N GLY A 61 -7.96 5.53 4.63
CA GLY A 61 -8.10 6.84 4.02
C GLY A 61 -7.48 6.90 2.63
N TRP A 62 -7.41 8.10 2.09
CA TRP A 62 -6.81 8.38 0.80
C TRP A 62 -5.46 9.05 1.00
N THR A 63 -4.51 8.72 0.15
CA THR A 63 -3.19 9.34 0.17
C THR A 63 -2.73 9.64 -1.25
N SER A 64 -1.75 10.52 -1.37
CA SER A 64 -1.14 10.82 -2.67
C SER A 64 0.05 9.90 -2.92
N ARG A 65 0.49 9.82 -4.17
CA ARG A 65 1.66 9.03 -4.54
C ARG A 65 2.91 9.45 -3.76
N ASN A 66 3.04 10.73 -3.43
CA ASN A 66 4.20 11.21 -2.67
C ASN A 66 4.31 10.62 -1.27
N ASN A 67 3.21 10.11 -0.74
CA ASN A 67 3.17 9.46 0.56
C ASN A 67 3.24 7.93 0.46
N ILE A 68 3.46 7.40 -0.73
CA ILE A 68 3.69 5.96 -0.93
C ILE A 68 5.18 5.79 -1.18
N TYR A 69 5.85 5.08 -0.28
CA TYR A 69 7.31 5.00 -0.28
C TYR A 69 7.86 3.75 -0.94
N GLY A 70 7.09 2.69 -0.93
CA GLY A 70 7.54 1.44 -1.50
C GLY A 70 6.39 0.48 -1.78
N LYS A 71 6.69 -0.58 -2.50
CA LYS A 71 5.74 -1.60 -2.90
C LYS A 71 6.30 -2.97 -2.51
N VAL A 72 5.46 -3.82 -1.95
CA VAL A 72 5.84 -5.19 -1.62
C VAL A 72 6.00 -5.97 -2.91
N VAL A 73 7.20 -6.52 -3.11
CA VAL A 73 7.52 -7.31 -4.30
C VAL A 73 7.67 -8.79 -3.97
N LYS A 74 7.85 -9.14 -2.70
CA LYS A 74 7.96 -10.52 -2.27
C LYS A 74 7.57 -10.66 -0.81
N VAL A 75 6.85 -11.74 -0.50
CA VAL A 75 6.55 -12.16 0.86
C VAL A 75 7.42 -13.37 1.16
N LEU A 76 8.22 -13.27 2.20
CA LEU A 76 9.17 -14.33 2.59
C LEU A 76 8.52 -15.42 3.43
#